data_0e24dd2dd57814429b8fc8ac66a1c22b
#
_entry.id   0e24dd2dd57814429b8fc8ac66a1c22b
#
_cell.length_a   1.000
_cell.length_b   1.000
_cell.length_c   1.000
_cell.angle_alpha   90.00
_cell.angle_beta   90.00
_cell.angle_gamma   90.00
#
_symmetry.space_group_name_H-M   'P 1'
#
loop_
_entity.id
_entity.type
_entity.pdbx_description
1 polymer ?
#
loop_
_entity_poly.entity_id
_entity_poly.type
_entity_poly.pdbx_seq_one_letter_code
_entity_poly.pdbx_strand_id
1 'polypeptide(L)'
;MKRVKTSEVELKDRLVSIQRVAKVTKGGRTFSFSAIVVVGDENGIVGYGLGKAKEVTEAIAKGIDDAKKNLVKVPLLHGTVPHEQIGKFSGGFVLIKPAAVGTGVIAGGAMRAVLESAGVHNVLAKSKGSSNPHNVVKATVDALTKMRDAYTVAQHRGVDLNKVFNG
;
A
#
# COMPACT_ATOMS: atom_id res chain seq x y z
N MET A 1 -0.52 -3.07 -15.05
CA MET A 1 -0.58 -3.61 -13.66
C MET A 1 -0.70 -5.12 -13.73
N LYS A 2 0.28 -5.88 -13.23
CA LYS A 2 0.16 -7.36 -13.13
C LYS A 2 -0.66 -7.67 -11.87
N ARG A 3 -1.93 -8.06 -12.05
CA ARG A 3 -2.74 -8.61 -10.95
C ARG A 3 -2.24 -10.00 -10.62
N VAL A 4 -2.04 -10.28 -9.34
CA VAL A 4 -1.58 -11.59 -8.83
C VAL A 4 -2.78 -12.44 -8.46
N LYS A 5 -2.76 -13.73 -8.82
CA LYS A 5 -3.81 -14.68 -8.42
C LYS A 5 -3.63 -15.06 -6.95
N THR A 6 -4.68 -15.02 -6.18
CA THR A 6 -4.72 -15.17 -4.70
C THR A 6 -4.46 -16.60 -4.21
N SER A 7 -4.47 -17.61 -5.08
CA SER A 7 -4.55 -19.04 -4.69
C SER A 7 -3.27 -19.67 -4.13
N GLU A 8 -2.14 -18.96 -4.12
CA GLU A 8 -0.83 -19.54 -3.76
C GLU A 8 -0.04 -18.73 -2.72
N VAL A 9 -0.64 -17.71 -2.12
CA VAL A 9 0.10 -16.77 -1.26
C VAL A 9 -0.55 -16.69 0.12
N GLU A 10 0.24 -16.91 1.17
CA GLU A 10 -0.19 -16.66 2.55
C GLU A 10 -0.25 -15.14 2.77
N LEU A 11 -1.45 -14.62 2.96
CA LEU A 11 -1.69 -13.18 3.08
C LEU A 11 -1.98 -12.81 4.54
N LYS A 12 -1.26 -11.84 5.05
CA LYS A 12 -1.51 -11.21 6.35
C LYS A 12 -2.33 -9.94 6.15
N ASP A 13 -3.34 -9.74 6.99
CA ASP A 13 -4.18 -8.55 6.97
C ASP A 13 -3.79 -7.57 8.09
N ARG A 14 -3.86 -6.28 7.78
CA ARG A 14 -3.63 -5.19 8.72
C ARG A 14 -4.75 -4.16 8.61
N LEU A 15 -5.44 -3.94 9.71
CA LEU A 15 -6.43 -2.88 9.81
C LEU A 15 -5.72 -1.52 9.97
N VAL A 16 -6.00 -0.59 9.06
CA VAL A 16 -5.43 0.76 9.10
C VAL A 16 -6.32 1.72 9.89
N SER A 17 -7.62 1.72 9.61
CA SER A 17 -8.56 2.61 10.28
C SER A 17 -9.99 2.09 10.17
N ILE A 18 -10.77 2.33 11.23
CA ILE A 18 -12.22 2.13 11.24
C ILE A 18 -12.85 3.47 11.62
N GLN A 19 -13.92 3.82 10.90
CA GLN A 19 -14.71 5.01 11.19
C GLN A 19 -16.19 4.68 11.22
N ARG A 20 -16.90 5.19 12.25
CA ARG A 20 -18.36 5.16 12.28
C ARG A 20 -18.89 6.25 11.36
N VAL A 21 -19.71 5.87 10.39
CA VAL A 21 -20.33 6.77 9.42
C VAL A 21 -21.86 6.71 9.54
N ALA A 22 -22.53 7.77 9.18
CA ALA A 22 -23.97 7.85 9.24
C ALA A 22 -24.57 8.27 7.89
N LYS A 23 -25.68 7.64 7.52
CA LYS A 23 -26.55 8.09 6.44
C LYS A 23 -27.80 8.73 7.06
N VAL A 24 -28.06 9.99 6.72
CA VAL A 24 -29.24 10.72 7.18
C VAL A 24 -30.42 10.43 6.25
N THR A 25 -31.55 10.02 6.83
CA THR A 25 -32.82 9.78 6.14
C THR A 25 -33.91 10.61 6.83
N LYS A 26 -35.13 10.69 6.25
CA LYS A 26 -36.25 11.40 6.87
C LYS A 26 -36.64 10.86 8.25
N GLY A 27 -36.32 9.59 8.54
CA GLY A 27 -36.62 8.92 9.82
C GLY A 27 -35.47 9.00 10.84
N GLY A 28 -34.32 9.67 10.51
CA GLY A 28 -33.18 9.81 11.40
C GLY A 28 -31.84 9.40 10.78
N ARG A 29 -30.86 9.06 11.64
CA ARG A 29 -29.50 8.67 11.24
C ARG A 29 -29.34 7.15 11.32
N THR A 30 -28.98 6.54 10.18
CA THR A 30 -28.59 5.12 10.14
C THR A 30 -27.07 5.03 10.18
N PHE A 31 -26.55 4.39 11.23
CA PHE A 31 -25.10 4.23 11.43
C PHE A 31 -24.56 2.99 10.72
N SER A 32 -23.34 3.09 10.27
CA SER A 32 -22.53 2.00 9.69
C SER A 32 -21.07 2.21 10.03
N PHE A 33 -20.25 1.17 9.85
CA PHE A 33 -18.81 1.25 9.99
C PHE A 33 -18.14 1.16 8.62
N SER A 34 -17.08 1.96 8.42
CA SER A 34 -16.22 1.90 7.24
C SER A 34 -14.83 1.53 7.72
N ALA A 35 -14.29 0.44 7.18
CA ALA A 35 -12.94 -0.02 7.46
C ALA A 35 -12.07 0.11 6.21
N ILE A 36 -10.80 0.51 6.39
CA ILE A 36 -9.75 0.37 5.39
C ILE A 36 -8.75 -0.65 5.88
N VAL A 37 -8.51 -1.67 5.05
CA VAL A 37 -7.65 -2.80 5.35
C VAL A 37 -6.57 -2.91 4.29
N VAL A 38 -5.37 -3.28 4.70
CA VAL A 38 -4.25 -3.63 3.83
C VAL A 38 -3.95 -5.10 3.99
N VAL A 39 -3.69 -5.78 2.89
CA VAL A 39 -3.34 -7.20 2.86
C VAL A 39 -2.04 -7.36 2.10
N GLY A 40 -1.12 -8.20 2.58
CA GLY A 40 0.14 -8.45 1.89
C GLY A 40 0.81 -9.74 2.36
N ASP A 41 1.81 -10.17 1.60
CA ASP A 41 2.59 -11.40 1.83
C ASP A 41 3.96 -11.13 2.48
N GLU A 42 4.28 -9.87 2.76
CA GLU A 42 5.60 -9.42 3.23
C GLU A 42 6.76 -9.78 2.26
N ASN A 43 6.45 -10.14 1.01
CA ASN A 43 7.40 -10.54 -0.03
C ASN A 43 7.20 -9.80 -1.37
N GLY A 44 6.64 -8.61 -1.34
CA GLY A 44 6.44 -7.77 -2.52
C GLY A 44 5.05 -7.79 -3.11
N ILE A 45 4.06 -8.39 -2.44
CA ILE A 45 2.66 -8.33 -2.85
C ILE A 45 1.89 -7.56 -1.79
N VAL A 46 1.16 -6.55 -2.19
CA VAL A 46 0.32 -5.76 -1.30
C VAL A 46 -0.97 -5.34 -2.01
N GLY A 47 -2.05 -5.28 -1.27
CA GLY A 47 -3.33 -4.77 -1.73
C GLY A 47 -4.04 -3.99 -0.63
N TYR A 48 -4.97 -3.16 -1.01
CA TYR A 48 -5.84 -2.48 -0.06
C TYR A 48 -7.30 -2.67 -0.45
N GLY A 49 -8.17 -2.68 0.56
CA GLY A 49 -9.60 -2.81 0.36
C GLY A 49 -10.41 -1.95 1.31
N LEU A 50 -11.61 -1.64 0.89
CA LEU A 50 -12.57 -0.86 1.64
C LEU A 50 -13.78 -1.73 1.95
N GLY A 51 -14.13 -1.82 3.23
CA GLY A 51 -15.33 -2.50 3.68
C GLY A 51 -16.30 -1.56 4.38
N LYS A 52 -17.58 -1.76 4.15
CA LYS A 52 -18.64 -1.04 4.85
C LYS A 52 -19.75 -2.00 5.26
N ALA A 53 -20.12 -1.96 6.55
CA ALA A 53 -21.17 -2.80 7.10
C ALA A 53 -21.82 -2.15 8.34
N LYS A 54 -22.88 -2.76 8.86
CA LYS A 54 -23.52 -2.33 10.12
C LYS A 54 -22.69 -2.74 11.34
N GLU A 55 -21.93 -3.82 11.23
CA GLU A 55 -21.01 -4.33 12.25
C GLU A 55 -19.55 -4.14 11.85
N VAL A 56 -18.68 -3.98 12.84
CA VAL A 56 -17.23 -3.77 12.64
C VAL A 56 -16.58 -4.99 12.01
N THR A 57 -16.88 -6.18 12.51
CA THR A 57 -16.34 -7.46 12.02
C THR A 57 -16.66 -7.71 10.54
N GLU A 58 -17.93 -7.48 10.15
CA GLU A 58 -18.34 -7.57 8.76
C GLU A 58 -17.67 -6.52 7.86
N ALA A 59 -17.46 -5.29 8.36
CA ALA A 59 -16.79 -4.25 7.61
C ALA A 59 -15.32 -4.63 7.34
N ILE A 60 -14.64 -5.23 8.31
CA ILE A 60 -13.27 -5.73 8.16
C ILE A 60 -13.23 -6.88 7.15
N ALA A 61 -14.09 -7.89 7.30
CA ALA A 61 -14.14 -9.04 6.39
C ALA A 61 -14.36 -8.61 4.93
N LYS A 62 -15.31 -7.71 4.68
CA LYS A 62 -15.54 -7.13 3.35
C LYS A 62 -14.32 -6.34 2.83
N GLY A 63 -13.61 -5.64 3.72
CA GLY A 63 -12.36 -4.94 3.38
C GLY A 63 -11.25 -5.90 2.96
N ILE A 64 -11.09 -7.02 3.66
CA ILE A 64 -10.12 -8.08 3.32
C ILE A 64 -10.44 -8.69 1.95
N ASP A 65 -11.70 -9.02 1.70
CA ASP A 65 -12.14 -9.59 0.42
C ASP A 65 -11.92 -8.63 -0.75
N ASP A 66 -12.14 -7.33 -0.54
CA ASP A 66 -11.86 -6.30 -1.54
C ASP A 66 -10.35 -6.13 -1.76
N ALA A 67 -9.54 -6.15 -0.69
CA ALA A 67 -8.07 -6.06 -0.79
C ALA A 67 -7.48 -7.24 -1.57
N LYS A 68 -7.97 -8.46 -1.36
CA LYS A 68 -7.55 -9.66 -2.10
C LYS A 68 -7.80 -9.57 -3.61
N LYS A 69 -8.79 -8.80 -4.04
CA LYS A 69 -9.07 -8.56 -5.48
C LYS A 69 -8.13 -7.55 -6.11
N ASN A 70 -7.50 -6.69 -5.29
CA ASN A 70 -6.68 -5.55 -5.72
C ASN A 70 -5.19 -5.73 -5.36
N LEU A 71 -4.68 -6.96 -5.41
CA LEU A 71 -3.27 -7.25 -5.14
C LEU A 71 -2.37 -6.74 -6.26
N VAL A 72 -1.28 -6.07 -5.88
CA VAL A 72 -0.27 -5.49 -6.77
C VAL A 72 1.10 -5.99 -6.35
N LYS A 73 1.93 -6.35 -7.35
CA LYS A 73 3.34 -6.70 -7.12
C LYS A 73 4.20 -5.43 -7.11
N VAL A 74 5.03 -5.30 -6.08
CA VAL A 74 5.92 -4.18 -5.82
C VAL A 74 7.38 -4.65 -5.94
N PRO A 75 8.27 -3.92 -6.62
CA PRO A 75 9.68 -4.26 -6.66
C PRO A 75 10.34 -3.92 -5.32
N LEU A 76 11.04 -4.90 -4.75
CA LEU A 76 11.85 -4.76 -3.54
C LEU A 76 13.32 -5.04 -3.86
N LEU A 77 14.22 -4.36 -3.18
CA LEU A 77 15.66 -4.54 -3.29
C LEU A 77 16.27 -4.64 -1.89
N HIS A 78 16.75 -5.83 -1.50
CA HIS A 78 17.39 -6.08 -0.20
C HIS A 78 16.60 -5.54 1.02
N GLY A 79 15.27 -5.70 1.01
CA GLY A 79 14.40 -5.23 2.10
C GLY A 79 14.10 -3.73 2.10
N THR A 80 14.49 -3.01 1.03
CA THR A 80 14.14 -1.61 0.80
C THR A 80 13.52 -1.40 -0.58
N VAL A 81 13.15 -0.18 -0.90
CA VAL A 81 12.63 0.21 -2.22
C VAL A 81 13.79 0.53 -3.17
N PRO A 82 13.64 0.30 -4.49
CA PRO A 82 14.73 0.47 -5.45
C PRO A 82 15.16 1.93 -5.66
N HIS A 83 14.25 2.89 -5.56
CA HIS A 83 14.54 4.31 -5.76
C HIS A 83 13.49 5.19 -5.06
N GLU A 84 13.78 6.49 -4.99
CA GLU A 84 12.82 7.49 -4.52
C GLU A 84 11.63 7.57 -5.47
N GLN A 85 10.43 7.60 -4.90
CA GLN A 85 9.19 7.73 -5.65
C GLN A 85 8.15 8.57 -4.91
N ILE A 86 7.40 9.33 -5.70
CA ILE A 86 6.25 10.12 -5.24
C ILE A 86 4.96 9.45 -5.71
N GLY A 87 4.03 9.26 -4.78
CA GLY A 87 2.67 8.83 -5.06
C GLY A 87 1.66 9.91 -4.76
N LYS A 88 0.62 9.99 -5.57
CA LYS A 88 -0.46 10.96 -5.42
C LYS A 88 -1.81 10.28 -5.60
N PHE A 89 -2.71 10.58 -4.69
CA PHE A 89 -4.11 10.17 -4.81
C PHE A 89 -5.01 11.22 -4.16
N SER A 90 -5.89 11.86 -4.94
CA SER A 90 -6.70 12.98 -4.48
C SER A 90 -5.81 14.04 -3.79
N GLY A 91 -6.14 14.49 -2.57
CA GLY A 91 -5.29 15.36 -1.78
C GLY A 91 -4.12 14.68 -1.05
N GLY A 92 -3.95 13.36 -1.18
CA GLY A 92 -2.82 12.62 -0.60
C GLY A 92 -1.56 12.75 -1.44
N PHE A 93 -0.46 13.15 -0.82
CA PHE A 93 0.86 13.25 -1.39
C PHE A 93 1.85 12.50 -0.51
N VAL A 94 2.53 11.50 -1.06
CA VAL A 94 3.43 10.61 -0.33
C VAL A 94 4.78 10.58 -1.02
N LEU A 95 5.84 10.73 -0.24
CA LEU A 95 7.24 10.57 -0.66
C LEU A 95 7.80 9.33 0.00
N ILE A 96 8.40 8.44 -0.77
CA ILE A 96 9.09 7.23 -0.29
C ILE A 96 10.52 7.28 -0.80
N LYS A 97 11.50 7.03 0.10
CA LYS A 97 12.94 6.99 -0.19
C LYS A 97 13.54 5.70 0.32
N PRO A 98 14.49 5.08 -0.41
CA PRO A 98 15.26 3.96 0.11
C PRO A 98 16.07 4.36 1.34
N ALA A 99 16.34 3.40 2.21
CA ALA A 99 17.15 3.58 3.41
C ALA A 99 18.12 2.42 3.61
N ALA A 100 19.21 2.67 4.33
CA ALA A 100 20.19 1.66 4.67
C ALA A 100 19.61 0.59 5.62
N VAL A 101 20.20 -0.59 5.59
CA VAL A 101 19.87 -1.68 6.50
C VAL A 101 20.02 -1.23 7.95
N GLY A 102 19.04 -1.52 8.80
CA GLY A 102 19.00 -1.10 10.19
C GLY A 102 18.25 0.20 10.46
N THR A 103 17.82 0.94 9.42
CA THR A 103 17.01 2.16 9.59
C THR A 103 15.59 1.85 10.09
N GLY A 104 15.03 0.70 9.69
CA GLY A 104 13.65 0.34 9.96
C GLY A 104 12.65 1.13 9.10
N VAL A 105 11.36 0.96 9.40
CA VAL A 105 10.27 1.65 8.67
C VAL A 105 9.95 2.97 9.35
N ILE A 106 10.44 4.07 8.78
CA ILE A 106 10.15 5.43 9.25
C ILE A 106 9.03 6.02 8.39
N ALA A 107 7.79 5.82 8.85
CA ALA A 107 6.58 6.21 8.13
C ALA A 107 5.42 6.53 9.09
N GLY A 108 4.46 7.33 8.65
CA GLY A 108 3.20 7.51 9.36
C GLY A 108 2.36 6.21 9.38
N GLY A 109 1.49 6.02 10.36
CA GLY A 109 0.79 4.75 10.64
C GLY A 109 0.11 4.13 9.41
N ALA A 110 -0.62 4.90 8.63
CA ALA A 110 -1.28 4.41 7.42
C ALA A 110 -0.30 3.95 6.33
N MET A 111 0.82 4.67 6.16
CA MET A 111 1.90 4.30 5.24
C MET A 111 2.66 3.09 5.74
N ARG A 112 2.97 3.06 7.04
CA ARG A 112 3.67 1.94 7.68
C ARG A 112 2.94 0.64 7.46
N ALA A 113 1.63 0.60 7.65
CA ALA A 113 0.83 -0.60 7.42
C ALA A 113 1.00 -1.14 5.98
N VAL A 114 1.02 -0.26 4.97
CA VAL A 114 1.23 -0.66 3.57
C VAL A 114 2.65 -1.16 3.33
N LEU A 115 3.66 -0.43 3.82
CA LEU A 115 5.08 -0.75 3.60
C LEU A 115 5.49 -2.07 4.27
N GLU A 116 5.06 -2.28 5.52
CA GLU A 116 5.33 -3.53 6.23
C GLU A 116 4.58 -4.72 5.60
N SER A 117 3.32 -4.55 5.17
CA SER A 117 2.59 -5.60 4.46
C SER A 117 3.19 -5.92 3.09
N ALA A 118 3.88 -4.96 2.45
CA ALA A 118 4.64 -5.18 1.22
C ALA A 118 5.99 -5.88 1.45
N GLY A 119 6.47 -6.00 2.70
CA GLY A 119 7.77 -6.57 3.04
C GLY A 119 8.94 -5.59 2.99
N VAL A 120 8.66 -4.29 3.08
CA VAL A 120 9.70 -3.27 3.19
C VAL A 120 10.14 -3.16 4.65
N HIS A 121 11.43 -3.38 4.91
CA HIS A 121 12.01 -3.33 6.26
C HIS A 121 12.78 -2.03 6.53
N ASN A 122 13.33 -1.39 5.50
CA ASN A 122 14.13 -0.18 5.64
C ASN A 122 13.67 0.87 4.65
N VAL A 123 13.07 1.96 5.14
CA VAL A 123 12.48 3.00 4.29
C VAL A 123 12.27 4.30 5.04
N LEU A 124 12.47 5.40 4.35
CA LEU A 124 12.07 6.74 4.80
C LEU A 124 10.86 7.18 4.01
N ALA A 125 9.76 7.46 4.69
CA ALA A 125 8.54 7.86 4.03
C ALA A 125 7.82 9.00 4.76
N LYS A 126 7.28 9.95 3.98
CA LYS A 126 6.59 11.13 4.51
C LYS A 126 5.31 11.41 3.73
N SER A 127 4.21 11.53 4.46
CA SER A 127 2.97 12.09 3.92
C SER A 127 3.00 13.62 4.04
N LYS A 128 2.81 14.32 2.92
CA LYS A 128 2.87 15.80 2.83
C LYS A 128 1.53 16.43 2.45
N GLY A 129 0.50 15.64 2.23
CA GLY A 129 -0.81 16.13 1.84
C GLY A 129 -1.88 15.81 2.88
N SER A 130 -3.01 15.29 2.41
CA SER A 130 -4.13 14.90 3.25
C SER A 130 -3.74 13.90 4.33
N SER A 131 -4.21 14.10 5.56
CA SER A 131 -4.06 13.16 6.67
C SER A 131 -5.11 12.04 6.66
N ASN A 132 -6.07 12.06 5.72
CA ASN A 132 -7.09 11.01 5.61
C ASN A 132 -6.45 9.66 5.28
N PRO A 133 -6.60 8.62 6.13
CA PRO A 133 -6.00 7.31 5.93
C PRO A 133 -6.30 6.69 4.55
N HIS A 134 -7.51 6.90 4.04
CA HIS A 134 -7.91 6.41 2.70
C HIS A 134 -7.04 7.00 1.59
N ASN A 135 -6.76 8.31 1.64
CA ASN A 135 -5.94 8.96 0.64
C ASN A 135 -4.47 8.57 0.77
N VAL A 136 -3.98 8.48 2.02
CA VAL A 136 -2.59 8.12 2.30
C VAL A 136 -2.29 6.69 1.84
N VAL A 137 -3.14 5.70 2.17
CA VAL A 137 -2.97 4.30 1.73
C VAL A 137 -2.94 4.21 0.20
N LYS A 138 -3.91 4.82 -0.47
CA LYS A 138 -3.98 4.81 -1.95
C LYS A 138 -2.78 5.49 -2.59
N ALA A 139 -2.35 6.64 -2.07
CA ALA A 139 -1.16 7.33 -2.56
C ALA A 139 0.12 6.51 -2.33
N THR A 140 0.22 5.77 -1.21
CA THR A 140 1.36 4.89 -0.93
C THR A 140 1.41 3.72 -1.92
N VAL A 141 0.29 3.06 -2.18
CA VAL A 141 0.22 1.99 -3.18
C VAL A 141 0.49 2.53 -4.59
N ASP A 142 0.00 3.72 -4.94
CA ASP A 142 0.33 4.40 -6.21
C ASP A 142 1.85 4.64 -6.35
N ALA A 143 2.53 5.10 -5.29
CA ALA A 143 3.97 5.26 -5.28
C ALA A 143 4.70 3.94 -5.54
N LEU A 144 4.34 2.88 -4.80
CA LEU A 144 4.94 1.56 -4.93
C LEU A 144 4.74 0.95 -6.32
N THR A 145 3.56 1.14 -6.90
CA THR A 145 3.23 0.63 -8.25
C THR A 145 4.02 1.33 -9.38
N LYS A 146 4.39 2.60 -9.17
CA LYS A 146 5.19 3.39 -10.12
C LYS A 146 6.67 3.08 -10.05
N MET A 147 7.14 2.39 -9.02
CA MET A 147 8.54 1.99 -8.89
C MET A 147 8.94 1.00 -9.96
N ARG A 148 10.18 1.11 -10.42
CA ARG A 148 10.77 0.23 -11.43
C ARG A 148 11.99 -0.46 -10.84
N ASP A 149 12.07 -1.76 -11.04
CA ASP A 149 13.28 -2.52 -10.72
C ASP A 149 14.38 -2.29 -11.78
N ALA A 150 15.62 -2.57 -11.40
CA ALA A 150 16.77 -2.40 -12.30
C ALA A 150 16.66 -3.25 -13.57
N TYR A 151 16.06 -4.45 -13.46
CA TYR A 151 15.84 -5.35 -14.58
C TYR A 151 14.88 -4.73 -15.62
N THR A 152 13.76 -4.18 -15.17
CA THR A 152 12.80 -3.48 -16.04
C THR A 152 13.45 -2.27 -16.73
N VAL A 153 14.31 -1.52 -16.01
CA VAL A 153 15.04 -0.38 -16.57
C VAL A 153 16.05 -0.84 -17.62
N ALA A 154 16.83 -1.90 -17.34
CA ALA A 154 17.79 -2.50 -18.26
C ALA A 154 17.10 -2.93 -19.58
N GLN A 155 15.99 -3.65 -19.45
CA GLN A 155 15.20 -4.11 -20.60
C GLN A 155 14.65 -2.97 -21.45
N HIS A 156 14.13 -1.91 -20.81
CA HIS A 156 13.59 -0.74 -21.53
C HIS A 156 14.68 0.07 -22.23
N ARG A 157 15.90 0.11 -21.67
CA ARG A 157 17.03 0.83 -22.27
C ARG A 157 17.85 -0.02 -23.23
N GLY A 158 17.63 -1.33 -23.30
CA GLY A 158 18.42 -2.27 -24.11
C GLY A 158 19.90 -2.36 -23.67
N VAL A 159 20.17 -2.20 -22.37
CA VAL A 159 21.52 -2.25 -21.79
C VAL A 159 21.65 -3.37 -20.78
N ASP A 160 22.89 -3.81 -20.51
CA ASP A 160 23.14 -4.81 -19.48
C ASP A 160 22.83 -4.28 -18.08
N LEU A 161 22.49 -5.22 -17.17
CA LEU A 161 22.12 -4.91 -15.79
C LEU A 161 23.27 -4.19 -15.04
N ASN A 162 24.51 -4.62 -15.27
CA ASN A 162 25.71 -3.99 -14.68
C ASN A 162 25.82 -2.51 -15.05
N LYS A 163 25.43 -2.15 -16.27
CA LYS A 163 25.45 -0.78 -16.75
C LYS A 163 24.35 0.10 -16.11
N VAL A 164 23.30 -0.50 -15.57
CA VAL A 164 22.26 0.24 -14.84
C VAL A 164 22.72 0.61 -13.44
N PHE A 165 23.58 -0.21 -12.81
CA PHE A 165 24.10 0.04 -11.46
C PHE A 165 25.37 0.88 -11.42
N ASN A 166 26.24 0.73 -12.41
CA ASN A 166 27.59 1.31 -12.40
C ASN A 166 27.79 2.46 -13.41
N GLY A 167 26.79 2.75 -14.26
CA GLY A 167 26.86 3.81 -15.27
C GLY A 167 27.46 3.37 -16.59
#